data_0a4c1677b57481f534e085adb2d61e4f
#
_entry.id   0a4c1677b57481f534e085adb2d61e4f
#
_cell.length_a   1.000
_cell.length_b   1.000
_cell.length_c   1.000
_cell.angle_alpha   90.00
_cell.angle_beta   90.00
_cell.angle_gamma   90.00
#
_symmetry.space_group_name_H-M   'P 1'
#
loop_
_entity.id
_entity.type
_entity.pdbx_description
1 polymer ?
#
loop_
_entity_poly.entity_id
_entity_poly.type
_entity_poly.pdbx_seq_one_letter_code
_entity_poly.pdbx_strand_id
1 'polypeptide(L)'
;MNKPFLDKLRKIDPYVPGEQPKTANVIKLNANENPYPPAPGVTEVLRTFDAAKLAVYPDANAKALKTALAEREGLKPSQVFLGNGSDEVLSLC
;
A
#
# COMPACT_ATOMS: atom_id res chain seq x y z
N MET A 1 -18.13 0.78 34.18
CA MET A 1 -18.02 -0.54 33.55
C MET A 1 -16.54 -0.87 33.40
N ASN A 2 -16.04 -1.85 34.13
CA ASN A 2 -14.62 -2.23 34.09
C ASN A 2 -14.37 -2.97 32.76
N LYS A 3 -13.50 -2.47 31.94
CA LYS A 3 -13.17 -3.10 30.65
C LYS A 3 -11.76 -3.74 30.73
N PRO A 4 -11.64 -4.91 31.35
CA PRO A 4 -10.33 -5.52 31.69
C PRO A 4 -9.45 -5.83 30.47
N PHE A 5 -10.01 -5.82 29.25
CA PHE A 5 -9.23 -6.00 28.05
C PHE A 5 -8.43 -4.74 27.66
N LEU A 6 -8.84 -3.54 28.09
CA LEU A 6 -8.14 -2.30 27.78
C LEU A 6 -6.76 -2.23 28.47
N ASP A 7 -6.62 -2.86 29.63
CA ASP A 7 -5.36 -2.91 30.37
C ASP A 7 -4.30 -3.77 29.69
N LYS A 8 -4.76 -4.65 28.74
CA LYS A 8 -3.89 -5.52 27.95
C LYS A 8 -3.49 -4.92 26.60
N LEU A 9 -4.08 -3.79 26.24
CA LEU A 9 -3.74 -3.11 24.99
C LEU A 9 -2.43 -2.33 25.16
N ARG A 10 -1.60 -2.37 24.12
CA ARG A 10 -0.43 -1.50 24.07
C ARG A 10 -0.90 -0.04 24.09
N LYS A 11 -0.29 0.77 24.93
CA LYS A 11 -0.45 2.23 24.88
C LYS A 11 0.39 2.72 23.70
N ILE A 12 -0.26 2.88 22.58
CA ILE A 12 0.34 3.39 21.34
C ILE A 12 -0.37 4.69 21.02
N ASP A 13 0.38 5.76 20.79
CA ASP A 13 -0.20 7.00 20.30
C ASP A 13 -0.76 6.76 18.89
N PRO A 14 -2.00 7.21 18.61
CA PRO A 14 -2.58 7.03 17.28
C PRO A 14 -1.78 7.81 16.25
N TYR A 15 -1.69 7.27 15.04
CA TYR A 15 -1.13 7.99 13.92
C TYR A 15 -1.90 9.29 13.66
N VAL A 16 -1.20 10.40 13.62
CA VAL A 16 -1.76 11.70 13.26
C VAL A 16 -1.38 11.98 11.80
N PRO A 17 -2.36 12.02 10.88
CA PRO A 17 -2.08 12.36 9.49
C PRO A 17 -1.47 13.75 9.37
N GLY A 18 -0.59 13.92 8.39
CA GLY A 18 -0.04 15.22 8.04
C GLY A 18 -1.15 16.22 7.66
N GLU A 19 -0.87 17.50 7.85
CA GLU A 19 -1.83 18.58 7.54
C GLU A 19 -2.31 18.48 6.09
N GLN A 20 -3.63 18.60 5.91
CA GLN A 20 -4.29 18.63 4.61
C GLN A 20 -5.06 19.94 4.44
N PRO A 21 -4.39 21.01 3.99
CA PRO A 21 -5.05 22.30 3.81
C PRO A 21 -6.12 22.20 2.72
N LYS A 22 -7.27 22.82 3.00
CA LYS A 22 -8.44 22.84 2.09
C LYS A 22 -8.48 24.09 1.21
N THR A 23 -7.47 24.93 1.31
CA THR A 23 -7.38 26.17 0.53
C THR A 23 -6.83 25.92 -0.87
N ALA A 24 -7.36 26.64 -1.86
CA ALA A 24 -6.85 26.61 -3.22
C ALA A 24 -5.43 27.21 -3.29
N ASN A 25 -4.60 26.74 -4.22
CA ASN A 25 -3.25 27.24 -4.52
C ASN A 25 -2.17 26.92 -3.46
N VAL A 26 -2.34 25.85 -2.70
CA VAL A 26 -1.29 25.35 -1.80
C VAL A 26 -0.39 24.37 -2.55
N ILE A 27 0.92 24.60 -2.47
CA ILE A 27 1.92 23.62 -2.94
C ILE A 27 2.13 22.61 -1.81
N LYS A 28 1.68 21.39 -2.02
CA LYS A 28 1.79 20.31 -1.04
C LYS A 28 3.16 19.63 -1.17
N LEU A 29 3.97 19.73 -0.12
CA LEU A 29 5.31 19.11 -0.05
C LEU A 29 5.42 18.04 1.04
N ASN A 30 4.31 17.71 1.71
CA ASN A 30 4.25 16.67 2.74
C ASN A 30 3.75 15.34 2.15
N ALA A 31 3.82 14.27 2.97
CA ALA A 31 3.29 12.94 2.66
C ALA A 31 3.95 12.21 1.47
N ASN A 32 5.07 12.72 0.94
CA ASN A 32 5.85 12.07 -0.14
C ASN A 32 5.00 11.68 -1.37
N GLU A 33 4.00 12.48 -1.71
CA GLU A 33 3.17 12.23 -2.89
C GLU A 33 3.97 12.47 -4.17
N ASN A 34 3.80 11.59 -5.14
CA ASN A 34 4.41 11.75 -6.46
C ASN A 34 3.61 12.79 -7.27
N PRO A 35 4.22 13.90 -7.72
CA PRO A 35 3.54 14.93 -8.50
C PRO A 35 3.27 14.50 -9.95
N TYR A 36 3.86 13.40 -10.41
CA TYR A 36 3.67 12.91 -11.77
C TYR A 36 2.56 11.87 -11.83
N PRO A 37 1.73 11.88 -12.89
CA PRO A 37 0.73 10.85 -13.09
C PRO A 37 1.38 9.48 -13.32
N PRO A 38 0.66 8.38 -13.06
CA PRO A 38 1.14 7.06 -13.39
C PRO A 38 1.36 6.90 -14.91
N ALA A 39 2.15 5.91 -15.30
CA ALA A 39 2.36 5.59 -16.70
C ALA A 39 1.03 5.32 -17.44
N PRO A 40 0.90 5.68 -18.71
CA PRO A 40 -0.35 5.54 -19.47
C PRO A 40 -0.93 4.12 -19.43
N GLY A 41 -0.08 3.08 -19.43
CA GLY A 41 -0.50 1.68 -19.31
C GLY A 41 -1.25 1.37 -18.02
N VAL A 42 -0.95 2.06 -16.91
CA VAL A 42 -1.66 1.88 -15.64
C VAL A 42 -3.12 2.35 -15.77
N THR A 43 -3.32 3.51 -16.40
CA THR A 43 -4.66 4.05 -16.66
C THR A 43 -5.50 3.08 -17.50
N GLU A 44 -4.91 2.48 -18.53
CA GLU A 44 -5.61 1.52 -19.38
C GLU A 44 -5.98 0.24 -18.64
N VAL A 45 -5.07 -0.29 -17.81
CA VAL A 45 -5.36 -1.46 -16.96
C VAL A 45 -6.51 -1.17 -16.02
N LEU A 46 -6.53 -0.01 -15.36
CA LEU A 46 -7.63 0.38 -14.47
C LEU A 46 -8.97 0.53 -15.21
N ARG A 47 -8.94 1.09 -16.40
CA ARG A 47 -10.14 1.29 -17.22
C ARG A 47 -10.77 -0.02 -17.72
N THR A 48 -9.95 -1.01 -18.01
CA THR A 48 -10.36 -2.31 -18.55
C THR A 48 -10.50 -3.39 -17.47
N PHE A 49 -10.22 -3.06 -16.21
CA PHE A 49 -10.28 -4.03 -15.12
C PHE A 49 -11.73 -4.50 -14.89
N ASP A 50 -11.90 -5.81 -14.86
CA ASP A 50 -13.18 -6.42 -14.53
C ASP A 50 -13.44 -6.34 -13.03
N ALA A 51 -14.34 -5.47 -12.63
CA ALA A 51 -14.70 -5.24 -11.23
C ALA A 51 -15.30 -6.50 -10.55
N ALA A 52 -15.84 -7.46 -11.31
CA ALA A 52 -16.36 -8.71 -10.75
C ALA A 52 -15.25 -9.53 -10.07
N LYS A 53 -14.00 -9.36 -10.47
CA LYS A 53 -12.83 -10.01 -9.84
C LYS A 53 -12.58 -9.55 -8.40
N LEU A 54 -13.11 -8.40 -8.00
CA LEU A 54 -12.99 -7.90 -6.61
C LEU A 54 -13.86 -8.70 -5.63
N ALA A 55 -14.81 -9.49 -6.11
CA ALA A 55 -15.67 -10.32 -5.28
C ALA A 55 -15.00 -11.62 -4.80
N VAL A 56 -13.83 -11.95 -5.31
CA VAL A 56 -13.10 -13.18 -4.97
C VAL A 56 -11.75 -12.86 -4.33
N TYR A 57 -11.25 -13.81 -3.55
CA TYR A 57 -9.91 -13.66 -2.95
C TYR A 57 -8.83 -13.61 -4.04
N PRO A 58 -7.84 -12.72 -3.89
CA PRO A 58 -6.67 -12.70 -4.76
C PRO A 58 -5.76 -13.92 -4.50
N ASP A 59 -4.76 -14.11 -5.38
CA ASP A 59 -3.68 -15.05 -5.12
C ASP A 59 -2.93 -14.66 -3.84
N ALA A 60 -3.03 -15.49 -2.82
CA ALA A 60 -2.41 -15.25 -1.51
C ALA A 60 -0.88 -15.06 -1.57
N ASN A 61 -0.24 -15.61 -2.58
CA ASN A 61 1.21 -15.52 -2.77
C ASN A 61 1.61 -14.42 -3.78
N ALA A 62 0.65 -13.78 -4.43
CA ALA A 62 0.87 -12.78 -5.49
C ALA A 62 1.95 -13.23 -6.52
N LYS A 63 1.87 -14.49 -6.95
CA LYS A 63 2.91 -15.16 -7.73
C LYS A 63 3.27 -14.41 -9.02
N ALA A 64 2.25 -13.94 -9.74
CA ALA A 64 2.46 -13.22 -10.99
C ALA A 64 3.28 -11.92 -10.76
N LEU A 65 2.92 -11.14 -9.73
CA LEU A 65 3.62 -9.90 -9.38
C LEU A 65 5.05 -10.17 -8.91
N LYS A 66 5.24 -11.18 -8.04
CA LYS A 66 6.59 -11.56 -7.58
C LYS A 66 7.48 -11.98 -8.73
N THR A 67 6.96 -12.75 -9.69
CA THR A 67 7.73 -13.17 -10.86
C THR A 67 8.13 -11.98 -11.71
N ALA A 68 7.19 -11.09 -12.03
CA ALA A 68 7.47 -9.91 -12.85
C ALA A 68 8.50 -8.98 -12.20
N LEU A 69 8.40 -8.76 -10.89
CA LEU A 69 9.38 -7.94 -10.16
C LEU A 69 10.75 -8.61 -10.12
N ALA A 70 10.80 -9.92 -9.86
CA ALA A 70 12.05 -10.67 -9.83
C ALA A 70 12.77 -10.65 -11.19
N GLU A 71 12.04 -10.85 -12.27
CA GLU A 71 12.58 -10.77 -13.63
C GLU A 71 13.14 -9.38 -13.93
N ARG A 72 12.42 -8.33 -13.57
CA ARG A 72 12.85 -6.95 -13.76
C ARG A 72 14.15 -6.64 -13.01
N GLU A 73 14.28 -7.11 -11.79
CA GLU A 73 15.42 -6.81 -10.92
C GLU A 73 16.56 -7.86 -11.02
N GLY A 74 16.42 -8.87 -11.89
CA GLY A 74 17.41 -9.97 -12.03
C GLY A 74 17.48 -10.87 -10.80
N LEU A 75 16.38 -11.03 -10.07
CA LEU A 75 16.28 -11.82 -8.84
C LEU A 75 15.46 -13.09 -9.06
N LYS A 76 15.46 -13.95 -8.04
CA LYS A 76 14.50 -15.06 -7.95
C LYS A 76 13.21 -14.61 -7.26
N PRO A 77 12.04 -15.16 -7.62
CA PRO A 77 10.76 -14.82 -6.93
C PRO A 77 10.80 -15.03 -5.41
N SER A 78 11.62 -15.98 -4.92
CA SER A 78 11.83 -16.21 -3.49
C SER A 78 12.61 -15.10 -2.77
N GLN A 79 13.23 -14.19 -3.49
CA GLN A 79 13.95 -13.03 -2.97
C GLN A 79 13.09 -11.76 -2.98
N VAL A 80 11.84 -11.86 -3.42
CA VAL A 80 10.89 -10.74 -3.45
C VAL A 80 9.87 -10.92 -2.35
N PHE A 81 9.79 -9.94 -1.45
CA PHE A 81 8.76 -9.82 -0.44
C PHE A 81 7.77 -8.72 -0.84
N LEU A 82 6.48 -8.98 -0.68
CA LEU A 82 5.41 -8.03 -0.95
C LEU A 82 4.62 -7.78 0.33
N GLY A 83 4.29 -6.53 0.59
CA GLY A 83 3.47 -6.12 1.71
C GLY A 83 2.49 -5.01 1.30
N ASN A 84 1.51 -4.75 2.13
CA ASN A 84 0.49 -3.76 1.88
C ASN A 84 0.94 -2.38 2.41
N GLY A 85 1.84 -1.76 1.70
CA GLY A 85 2.48 -0.51 2.07
C GLY A 85 3.81 -0.70 2.81
N SER A 86 4.59 0.38 2.87
CA SER A 86 5.94 0.36 3.46
C SER A 86 5.94 0.03 4.95
N ASP A 87 4.94 0.49 5.69
CA ASP A 87 4.87 0.29 7.15
C ASP A 87 4.73 -1.19 7.51
N GLU A 88 3.93 -1.94 6.75
CA GLU A 88 3.82 -3.39 6.92
C GLU A 88 5.15 -4.07 6.58
N VAL A 89 5.77 -3.72 5.46
CA VAL A 89 7.07 -4.29 5.06
C VAL A 89 8.13 -4.04 6.11
N LEU A 90 8.26 -2.80 6.59
CA LEU A 90 9.24 -2.43 7.61
C LEU A 90 8.98 -3.10 8.95
N SER A 91 7.72 -3.34 9.31
CA SER A 91 7.38 -4.03 10.57
C SER A 91 7.70 -5.51 10.57
N LEU A 92 7.89 -6.11 9.39
CA LEU A 92 8.21 -7.52 9.20
C LEU A 92 9.71 -7.78 8.94
N CYS A 93 10.49 -6.73 8.68
CA CYS A 93 11.95 -6.80 8.55
C CYS A 93 12.66 -6.64 9.89
#